data_107c264d24cca8ca6beb33f274eea1bc
#
_entry.id   107c264d24cca8ca6beb33f274eea1bc
#
_cell.length_a   1.000
_cell.length_b   1.000
_cell.length_c   1.000
_cell.angle_alpha   90.00
_cell.angle_beta   90.00
_cell.angle_gamma   90.00
#
_symmetry.space_group_name_H-M   'P 1'
#
loop_
_entity.id
_entity.type
_entity.pdbx_description
1 polymer ?
#
loop_
_entity_poly.entity_id
_entity_poly.type
_entity_poly.pdbx_seq_one_letter_code
_entity_poly.pdbx_strand_id
1 'polypeptide(L)'
;EVVDPAEGIRFLKEQLRGLLDAPIQTSGVPLLAPERGRLNIWLMVGVNGVGKTTTLGKLANLAVRSGYSALIAAADTFRAAAVQQVEVWGERSDVPVVSNPSSNADPAAVVFDAIGAARSRKSDLLLVDTAGRLQTKHNLMEELQKVRKIIDRLAPEAKVESLLVLDASQGQNGLRQAMAF
;
A
#
# COMPACT_ATOMS: atom_id res chain seq x y z
N GLU A 1 -2.17 -40.23 -23.58
CA GLU A 1 -3.62 -40.51 -23.41
C GLU A 1 -3.88 -40.53 -21.88
N VAL A 2 -4.68 -39.62 -21.38
CA VAL A 2 -5.08 -39.61 -19.95
C VAL A 2 -6.23 -40.61 -19.83
N VAL A 3 -5.96 -41.73 -19.24
CA VAL A 3 -6.92 -42.84 -19.11
C VAL A 3 -7.79 -42.75 -17.87
N ASP A 4 -7.32 -41.98 -16.85
CA ASP A 4 -8.03 -41.79 -15.58
C ASP A 4 -8.36 -40.29 -15.35
N PRO A 5 -9.65 -39.94 -15.13
CA PRO A 5 -10.04 -38.56 -14.82
C PRO A 5 -9.31 -37.98 -13.59
N ALA A 6 -9.01 -38.80 -12.58
CA ALA A 6 -8.27 -38.36 -11.40
C ALA A 6 -6.81 -38.01 -11.73
N GLU A 7 -6.20 -38.71 -12.65
CA GLU A 7 -4.84 -38.42 -13.13
C GLU A 7 -4.80 -37.11 -13.93
N GLY A 8 -5.82 -36.86 -14.77
CA GLY A 8 -5.99 -35.62 -15.51
C GLY A 8 -6.12 -34.41 -14.59
N ILE A 9 -6.91 -34.53 -13.52
CA ILE A 9 -7.06 -33.47 -12.52
C ILE A 9 -5.73 -33.22 -11.78
N ARG A 10 -5.01 -34.27 -11.41
CA ARG A 10 -3.70 -34.15 -10.76
C ARG A 10 -2.69 -33.44 -11.64
N PHE A 11 -2.57 -33.86 -12.91
CA PHE A 11 -1.72 -33.24 -13.90
C PHE A 11 -2.05 -31.74 -14.08
N LEU A 12 -3.33 -31.40 -14.22
CA LEU A 12 -3.77 -29.99 -14.33
C LEU A 12 -3.38 -29.17 -13.12
N LYS A 13 -3.57 -29.70 -11.91
CA LYS A 13 -3.17 -29.03 -10.66
C LYS A 13 -1.68 -28.80 -10.58
N GLU A 14 -0.85 -29.74 -11.03
CA GLU A 14 0.61 -29.60 -11.06
C GLU A 14 1.05 -28.53 -12.05
N GLN A 15 0.45 -28.51 -13.26
CA GLN A 15 0.74 -27.45 -14.25
C GLN A 15 0.34 -26.06 -13.73
N LEU A 16 -0.84 -25.93 -13.13
CA LEU A 16 -1.28 -24.66 -12.54
C LEU A 16 -0.38 -24.20 -11.37
N ARG A 17 0.06 -25.13 -10.52
CA ARG A 17 1.05 -24.81 -9.47
C ARG A 17 2.36 -24.32 -10.07
N GLY A 18 2.89 -24.99 -11.07
CA GLY A 18 4.12 -24.58 -11.76
C GLY A 18 4.04 -23.16 -12.32
N LEU A 19 2.89 -22.79 -12.89
CA LEU A 19 2.65 -21.42 -13.39
C LEU A 19 2.55 -20.37 -12.28
N LEU A 20 2.00 -20.74 -11.11
CA LEU A 20 1.87 -19.82 -9.97
C LEU A 20 3.17 -19.66 -9.20
N ASP A 21 3.95 -20.74 -9.08
CA ASP A 21 5.20 -20.75 -8.30
C ASP A 21 6.38 -20.12 -9.07
N ALA A 22 6.36 -20.20 -10.42
CA ALA A 22 7.44 -19.68 -11.25
C ALA A 22 7.77 -18.19 -11.04
N PRO A 23 6.80 -17.26 -10.91
CA PRO A 23 7.08 -15.85 -10.62
C PRO A 23 7.67 -15.63 -9.22
N ILE A 24 7.31 -16.45 -8.25
CA ILE A 24 7.80 -16.35 -6.87
C ILE A 24 9.28 -16.76 -6.79
N GLN A 25 9.66 -17.79 -7.55
CA GLN A 25 11.05 -18.27 -7.60
C GLN A 25 12.00 -17.31 -8.30
N THR A 26 11.52 -16.56 -9.29
CA THR A 26 12.35 -15.62 -10.05
C THR A 26 12.48 -14.24 -9.38
N SER A 27 11.55 -13.88 -8.50
CA SER A 27 11.54 -12.52 -8.01
C SER A 27 12.49 -12.27 -6.85
N GLY A 28 12.96 -13.28 -6.11
CA GLY A 28 13.89 -13.04 -4.98
C GLY A 28 13.55 -11.80 -4.15
N VAL A 29 12.27 -11.35 -4.23
CA VAL A 29 11.82 -10.10 -3.61
C VAL A 29 11.89 -10.34 -2.12
N PRO A 30 12.82 -9.68 -1.42
CA PRO A 30 12.83 -9.76 0.03
C PRO A 30 11.45 -9.31 0.51
N LEU A 31 10.92 -10.01 1.50
CA LEU A 31 9.77 -9.52 2.25
C LEU A 31 9.96 -8.01 2.48
N LEU A 32 8.93 -7.24 2.17
CA LEU A 32 8.88 -5.79 2.38
C LEU A 32 9.48 -5.45 3.76
N ALA A 33 10.72 -4.99 3.73
CA ALA A 33 11.42 -4.52 4.91
C ALA A 33 11.95 -3.12 4.64
N PRO A 34 11.71 -2.15 5.52
CA PRO A 34 12.30 -0.84 5.40
C PRO A 34 13.83 -0.93 5.44
N GLU A 35 14.51 -0.15 4.60
CA GLU A 35 15.96 0.00 4.69
C GLU A 35 16.31 0.86 5.90
N ARG A 36 17.24 0.38 6.74
CA ARG A 36 17.69 1.16 7.90
C ARG A 36 18.57 2.33 7.48
N GLY A 37 18.50 3.42 8.25
CA GLY A 37 19.33 4.59 8.04
C GLY A 37 18.82 5.58 6.99
N ARG A 38 17.65 5.33 6.41
CA ARG A 38 16.96 6.26 5.52
C ARG A 38 15.45 6.19 5.70
N LEU A 39 14.75 7.25 5.33
CA LEU A 39 13.29 7.25 5.31
C LEU A 39 12.78 6.36 4.17
N ASN A 40 11.92 5.42 4.49
CA ASN A 40 11.16 4.63 3.53
C ASN A 40 9.74 5.18 3.45
N ILE A 41 9.19 5.32 2.25
CA ILE A 41 7.82 5.80 2.04
C ILE A 41 7.07 4.76 1.24
N TRP A 42 6.02 4.18 1.83
CA TRP A 42 5.18 3.18 1.17
C TRP A 42 3.80 3.75 0.87
N LEU A 43 3.49 3.88 -0.42
CA LEU A 43 2.19 4.34 -0.91
C LEU A 43 1.26 3.15 -1.08
N MET A 44 0.15 3.12 -0.32
CA MET A 44 -0.88 2.09 -0.47
C MET A 44 -1.82 2.47 -1.62
N VAL A 45 -1.79 1.75 -2.73
CA VAL A 45 -2.63 2.00 -3.90
C VAL A 45 -3.58 0.83 -4.15
N GLY A 46 -4.69 1.08 -4.85
CA GLY A 46 -5.72 0.09 -5.14
C GLY A 46 -7.13 0.66 -5.05
N VAL A 47 -8.13 -0.06 -5.54
CA VAL A 47 -9.52 0.41 -5.54
C VAL A 47 -10.11 0.44 -4.13
N ASN A 48 -11.26 1.13 -3.97
CA ASN A 48 -11.97 1.13 -2.69
C ASN A 48 -12.46 -0.27 -2.32
N GLY A 49 -12.39 -0.60 -1.04
CA GLY A 49 -12.90 -1.87 -0.49
C GLY A 49 -11.94 -3.06 -0.56
N VAL A 50 -10.79 -2.96 -1.24
CA VAL A 50 -9.80 -4.07 -1.34
C VAL A 50 -8.99 -4.30 -0.07
N GLY A 51 -9.11 -3.43 0.94
CA GLY A 51 -8.41 -3.58 2.21
C GLY A 51 -7.11 -2.79 2.34
N LYS A 52 -6.92 -1.68 1.61
CA LYS A 52 -5.73 -0.81 1.74
C LYS A 52 -5.45 -0.40 3.17
N THR A 53 -6.42 0.25 3.81
CA THR A 53 -6.31 0.73 5.21
C THR A 53 -6.05 -0.40 6.20
N THR A 54 -6.70 -1.55 6.01
CA THR A 54 -6.46 -2.75 6.85
C THR A 54 -5.04 -3.30 6.66
N THR A 55 -4.57 -3.36 5.41
CA THR A 55 -3.22 -3.82 5.10
C THR A 55 -2.18 -2.84 5.65
N LEU A 56 -2.41 -1.54 5.52
CA LEU A 56 -1.58 -0.50 6.10
C LEU A 56 -1.45 -0.67 7.62
N GLY A 57 -2.55 -0.87 8.34
CA GLY A 57 -2.52 -1.09 9.79
C GLY A 57 -1.74 -2.34 10.19
N LYS A 58 -1.86 -3.43 9.42
CA LYS A 58 -1.05 -4.65 9.63
C LYS A 58 0.44 -4.42 9.38
N LEU A 59 0.78 -3.68 8.33
CA LEU A 59 2.17 -3.32 8.01
C LEU A 59 2.76 -2.39 9.08
N ALA A 60 2.00 -1.42 9.58
CA ALA A 60 2.40 -0.54 10.68
C ALA A 60 2.75 -1.36 11.94
N ASN A 61 1.86 -2.26 12.35
CA ASN A 61 2.11 -3.15 13.49
C ASN A 61 3.33 -4.05 13.26
N LEU A 62 3.48 -4.61 12.07
CA LEU A 62 4.63 -5.44 11.73
C LEU A 62 5.95 -4.64 11.81
N ALA A 63 5.97 -3.41 11.29
CA ALA A 63 7.14 -2.54 11.34
C ALA A 63 7.57 -2.26 12.79
N VAL A 64 6.63 -1.85 13.65
CA VAL A 64 6.91 -1.59 15.08
C VAL A 64 7.43 -2.86 15.78
N ARG A 65 6.78 -4.00 15.56
CA ARG A 65 7.23 -5.29 16.14
C ARG A 65 8.61 -5.72 15.65
N SER A 66 9.02 -5.25 14.47
CA SER A 66 10.35 -5.49 13.89
C SER A 66 11.38 -4.42 14.31
N GLY A 67 11.00 -3.51 15.21
CA GLY A 67 11.88 -2.48 15.76
C GLY A 67 12.13 -1.30 14.82
N TYR A 68 11.19 -1.02 13.89
CA TYR A 68 11.20 0.20 13.07
C TYR A 68 10.28 1.26 13.67
N SER A 69 10.70 2.52 13.61
CA SER A 69 9.85 3.65 13.91
C SER A 69 8.97 3.97 12.68
N ALA A 70 7.66 3.95 12.86
CA ALA A 70 6.70 4.17 11.79
C ALA A 70 5.84 5.41 12.03
N LEU A 71 5.34 6.00 10.93
CA LEU A 71 4.37 7.08 10.90
C LEU A 71 3.33 6.76 9.81
N ILE A 72 2.09 7.18 10.01
CA ILE A 72 1.03 7.02 9.02
C ILE A 72 0.56 8.39 8.53
N ALA A 73 0.33 8.52 7.22
CA ALA A 73 -0.35 9.64 6.59
C ALA A 73 -1.75 9.21 6.11
N ALA A 74 -2.80 9.82 6.63
CA ALA A 74 -4.19 9.57 6.23
C ALA A 74 -4.55 10.43 5.02
N ALA A 75 -4.11 10.03 3.82
CA ALA A 75 -4.28 10.79 2.60
C ALA A 75 -5.53 10.40 1.76
N ASP A 76 -6.41 9.50 2.24
CA ASP A 76 -7.79 9.34 1.71
C ASP A 76 -8.71 10.38 2.37
N THR A 77 -8.51 11.63 2.02
CA THR A 77 -9.17 12.79 2.66
C THR A 77 -10.62 12.98 2.21
N PHE A 78 -11.05 12.31 1.15
CA PHE A 78 -12.42 12.41 0.64
C PHE A 78 -13.44 11.64 1.47
N ARG A 79 -12.98 10.71 2.29
CA ARG A 79 -13.83 9.87 3.11
C ARG A 79 -13.48 10.07 4.59
N ALA A 80 -14.30 10.85 5.30
CA ALA A 80 -14.10 11.07 6.73
C ALA A 80 -13.98 9.75 7.52
N ALA A 81 -14.79 8.74 7.17
CA ALA A 81 -14.70 7.42 7.78
C ALA A 81 -13.38 6.69 7.50
N ALA A 82 -12.71 6.97 6.37
CA ALA A 82 -11.40 6.39 6.08
C ALA A 82 -10.32 6.98 6.99
N VAL A 83 -10.33 8.29 7.19
CA VAL A 83 -9.40 8.97 8.11
C VAL A 83 -9.56 8.41 9.53
N GLN A 84 -10.81 8.34 10.04
CA GLN A 84 -11.10 7.74 11.35
C GLN A 84 -10.62 6.29 11.45
N GLN A 85 -10.80 5.51 10.39
CA GLN A 85 -10.32 4.12 10.36
C GLN A 85 -8.79 4.04 10.46
N VAL A 86 -8.08 4.93 9.78
CA VAL A 86 -6.60 5.02 9.87
C VAL A 86 -6.17 5.38 11.29
N GLU A 87 -6.84 6.34 11.93
CA GLU A 87 -6.57 6.76 13.31
C GLU A 87 -6.74 5.58 14.29
N VAL A 88 -7.82 4.80 14.16
CA VAL A 88 -8.02 3.58 14.96
C VAL A 88 -6.90 2.55 14.74
N TRP A 89 -6.41 2.39 13.51
CA TRP A 89 -5.27 1.52 13.24
C TRP A 89 -3.97 2.05 13.83
N GLY A 90 -3.76 3.37 13.78
CA GLY A 90 -2.62 4.03 14.42
C GLY A 90 -2.59 3.78 15.93
N GLU A 91 -3.71 4.00 16.62
CA GLU A 91 -3.85 3.72 18.06
C GLU A 91 -3.56 2.25 18.40
N ARG A 92 -4.15 1.31 17.64
CA ARG A 92 -3.94 -0.13 17.87
C ARG A 92 -2.51 -0.60 17.66
N SER A 93 -1.77 0.09 16.81
CA SER A 93 -0.40 -0.27 16.43
C SER A 93 0.65 0.56 17.18
N ASP A 94 0.22 1.50 18.03
CA ASP A 94 1.07 2.50 18.67
C ASP A 94 1.91 3.29 17.64
N VAL A 95 1.28 3.66 16.52
CA VAL A 95 1.90 4.41 15.43
C VAL A 95 1.19 5.74 15.26
N PRO A 96 1.90 6.87 15.36
CA PRO A 96 1.30 8.17 15.18
C PRO A 96 0.74 8.36 13.77
N VAL A 97 -0.38 9.10 13.70
CA VAL A 97 -1.07 9.40 12.43
C VAL A 97 -1.02 10.90 12.17
N VAL A 98 -0.68 11.27 10.94
CA VAL A 98 -0.86 12.63 10.43
C VAL A 98 -2.12 12.64 9.58
N SER A 99 -3.10 13.42 10.00
CA SER A 99 -4.36 13.63 9.31
C SER A 99 -4.67 15.11 9.22
N ASN A 100 -5.55 15.50 8.32
CA ASN A 100 -6.09 16.85 8.27
C ASN A 100 -7.60 16.79 8.62
N PRO A 101 -8.05 17.50 9.66
CA PRO A 101 -9.45 17.48 10.10
C PRO A 101 -10.41 18.13 9.10
N SER A 102 -9.90 18.91 8.13
CA SER A 102 -10.73 19.53 7.10
C SER A 102 -11.23 18.48 6.10
N SER A 103 -12.54 18.41 5.92
CA SER A 103 -13.13 17.58 4.88
C SER A 103 -12.63 18.03 3.51
N ASN A 104 -12.23 17.07 2.66
CA ASN A 104 -11.66 17.32 1.34
C ASN A 104 -10.30 18.09 1.35
N ALA A 105 -9.51 17.97 2.40
CA ALA A 105 -8.14 18.46 2.39
C ALA A 105 -7.36 17.88 1.20
N ASP A 106 -6.39 18.62 0.66
CA ASP A 106 -5.54 18.12 -0.41
C ASP A 106 -4.68 16.94 0.11
N PRO A 107 -4.79 15.73 -0.46
CA PRO A 107 -3.95 14.59 -0.09
C PRO A 107 -2.45 14.91 -0.11
N ALA A 108 -2.02 15.74 -1.05
CA ALA A 108 -0.62 16.16 -1.18
C ALA A 108 -0.17 17.04 0.01
N ALA A 109 -1.07 17.84 0.60
CA ALA A 109 -0.78 18.62 1.79
C ALA A 109 -0.60 17.72 3.03
N VAL A 110 -1.45 16.69 3.17
CA VAL A 110 -1.29 15.71 4.26
C VAL A 110 0.06 14.99 4.16
N VAL A 111 0.45 14.58 2.96
CA VAL A 111 1.75 13.93 2.73
C VAL A 111 2.91 14.89 2.97
N PHE A 112 2.77 16.16 2.60
CA PHE A 112 3.75 17.21 2.91
C PHE A 112 4.02 17.27 4.42
N ASP A 113 2.97 17.41 5.22
CA ASP A 113 3.06 17.49 6.68
C ASP A 113 3.63 16.19 7.28
N ALA A 114 3.22 15.04 6.74
CA ALA A 114 3.69 13.74 7.18
C ALA A 114 5.18 13.51 6.92
N ILE A 115 5.73 13.99 5.80
CA ILE A 115 7.18 13.93 5.53
C ILE A 115 7.94 14.82 6.53
N GLY A 116 7.44 16.02 6.80
CA GLY A 116 8.01 16.90 7.82
C GLY A 116 8.03 16.24 9.22
N ALA A 117 6.90 15.64 9.61
CA ALA A 117 6.77 14.92 10.87
C ALA A 117 7.69 13.69 10.94
N ALA A 118 7.79 12.90 9.86
CA ALA A 118 8.64 11.72 9.77
C ALA A 118 10.12 12.09 9.95
N ARG A 119 10.56 13.18 9.33
CA ARG A 119 11.95 13.67 9.49
C ARG A 119 12.22 14.16 10.90
N SER A 120 11.33 14.97 11.48
CA SER A 120 11.48 15.48 12.85
C SER A 120 11.57 14.35 13.87
N ARG A 121 10.83 13.26 13.64
CA ARG A 121 10.81 12.08 14.52
C ARG A 121 11.89 11.06 14.17
N LYS A 122 12.62 11.26 13.08
CA LYS A 122 13.60 10.29 12.52
C LYS A 122 12.95 8.92 12.28
N SER A 123 11.73 8.94 11.73
CA SER A 123 11.01 7.70 11.41
C SER A 123 11.69 6.92 10.30
N ASP A 124 11.72 5.60 10.42
CA ASP A 124 12.25 4.69 9.41
C ASP A 124 11.26 4.49 8.26
N LEU A 125 9.95 4.54 8.57
CA LEU A 125 8.87 4.22 7.64
C LEU A 125 7.73 5.23 7.73
N LEU A 126 7.32 5.76 6.57
CA LEU A 126 6.07 6.51 6.38
C LEU A 126 5.13 5.67 5.52
N LEU A 127 3.99 5.29 6.07
CA LEU A 127 2.91 4.60 5.38
C LEU A 127 1.85 5.61 4.94
N VAL A 128 1.51 5.63 3.66
CA VAL A 128 0.56 6.60 3.10
C VAL A 128 -0.69 5.86 2.63
N ASP A 129 -1.84 6.07 3.30
CA ASP A 129 -3.14 5.57 2.83
C ASP A 129 -3.71 6.52 1.78
N THR A 130 -3.97 6.03 0.58
CA THR A 130 -4.46 6.86 -0.53
C THR A 130 -5.91 6.52 -0.89
N ALA A 131 -6.60 7.45 -1.55
CA ALA A 131 -7.91 7.21 -2.14
C ALA A 131 -7.87 6.06 -3.17
N GLY A 132 -9.02 5.42 -3.41
CA GLY A 132 -9.14 4.30 -4.35
C GLY A 132 -10.33 4.44 -5.31
N ARG A 133 -10.66 5.65 -5.75
CA ARG A 133 -11.84 5.98 -6.58
C ARG A 133 -11.57 5.72 -8.06
N LEU A 134 -11.55 4.46 -8.48
CA LEU A 134 -11.26 4.10 -9.88
C LEU A 134 -12.36 4.57 -10.87
N GLN A 135 -13.58 4.80 -10.39
CA GLN A 135 -14.66 5.37 -11.20
C GLN A 135 -14.37 6.80 -11.71
N THR A 136 -13.50 7.53 -11.04
CA THR A 136 -12.93 8.81 -11.44
C THR A 136 -11.42 8.66 -11.69
N LYS A 137 -11.07 7.70 -12.53
CA LYS A 137 -9.66 7.26 -12.75
C LYS A 137 -8.73 8.42 -13.06
N HIS A 138 -9.14 9.36 -13.92
CA HIS A 138 -8.31 10.51 -14.29
C HIS A 138 -7.92 11.33 -13.05
N ASN A 139 -8.90 11.70 -12.22
CA ASN A 139 -8.66 12.49 -11.02
C ASN A 139 -7.79 11.74 -10.00
N LEU A 140 -8.01 10.41 -9.84
CA LEU A 140 -7.21 9.59 -8.94
C LEU A 140 -5.74 9.54 -9.37
N MET A 141 -5.48 9.35 -10.66
CA MET A 141 -4.10 9.32 -11.17
C MET A 141 -3.41 10.68 -11.03
N GLU A 142 -4.14 11.77 -11.25
CA GLU A 142 -3.60 13.12 -11.01
C GLU A 142 -3.27 13.36 -9.54
N GLU A 143 -4.12 12.91 -8.61
CA GLU A 143 -3.83 12.97 -7.16
C GLU A 143 -2.59 12.17 -6.80
N LEU A 144 -2.50 10.92 -7.24
CA LEU A 144 -1.33 10.07 -6.98
C LEU A 144 -0.05 10.68 -7.56
N GLN A 145 -0.13 11.28 -8.76
CA GLN A 145 0.99 12.00 -9.35
C GLN A 145 1.39 13.25 -8.55
N LYS A 146 0.43 14.00 -8.00
CA LYS A 146 0.73 15.14 -7.11
C LYS A 146 1.43 14.67 -5.85
N VAL A 147 0.91 13.63 -5.21
CA VAL A 147 1.53 13.01 -4.03
C VAL A 147 2.96 12.58 -4.35
N ARG A 148 3.16 11.88 -5.48
CA ARG A 148 4.49 11.45 -5.90
C ARG A 148 5.45 12.62 -6.13
N LYS A 149 5.03 13.68 -6.81
CA LYS A 149 5.83 14.89 -7.02
C LYS A 149 6.22 15.58 -5.72
N ILE A 150 5.33 15.61 -4.74
CA ILE A 150 5.63 16.15 -3.40
C ILE A 150 6.72 15.31 -2.72
N ILE A 151 6.59 14.00 -2.75
CA ILE A 151 7.58 13.08 -2.17
C ILE A 151 8.94 13.28 -2.84
N ASP A 152 9.00 13.25 -4.18
CA ASP A 152 10.25 13.38 -4.93
C ASP A 152 10.96 14.73 -4.67
N ARG A 153 10.17 15.80 -4.45
CA ARG A 153 10.69 17.13 -4.12
C ARG A 153 11.19 17.25 -2.70
N LEU A 154 10.43 16.71 -1.72
CA LEU A 154 10.73 16.89 -0.30
C LEU A 154 11.65 15.83 0.26
N ALA A 155 11.59 14.62 -0.25
CA ALA A 155 12.36 13.49 0.25
C ALA A 155 13.07 12.73 -0.89
N PRO A 156 13.93 13.40 -1.69
CA PRO A 156 14.62 12.76 -2.80
C PRO A 156 15.55 11.63 -2.36
N GLU A 157 15.99 11.64 -1.11
CA GLU A 157 16.80 10.60 -0.49
C GLU A 157 15.98 9.39 -0.03
N ALA A 158 14.65 9.51 0.09
CA ALA A 158 13.81 8.43 0.59
C ALA A 158 13.69 7.28 -0.41
N LYS A 159 13.56 6.06 0.12
CA LYS A 159 13.16 4.91 -0.70
C LYS A 159 11.64 4.87 -0.80
N VAL A 160 11.13 5.06 -2.02
CA VAL A 160 9.68 5.13 -2.28
C VAL A 160 9.22 3.87 -2.98
N GLU A 161 8.24 3.19 -2.40
CA GLU A 161 7.60 2.00 -2.97
C GLU A 161 6.08 2.19 -3.04
N SER A 162 5.48 1.80 -4.17
CA SER A 162 4.03 1.75 -4.32
C SER A 162 3.55 0.32 -4.13
N LEU A 163 2.68 0.11 -3.14
CA LEU A 163 2.14 -1.19 -2.77
C LEU A 163 0.71 -1.30 -3.29
N LEU A 164 0.52 -2.06 -4.37
CA LEU A 164 -0.80 -2.31 -4.92
C LEU A 164 -1.50 -3.41 -4.08
N VAL A 165 -2.63 -3.05 -3.49
CA VAL A 165 -3.49 -3.98 -2.75
C VAL A 165 -4.60 -4.44 -3.68
N LEU A 166 -4.69 -5.76 -3.88
CA LEU A 166 -5.69 -6.41 -4.71
C LEU A 166 -6.50 -7.41 -3.88
N ASP A 167 -7.77 -7.53 -4.22
CA ASP A 167 -8.63 -8.59 -3.70
C ASP A 167 -8.48 -9.83 -4.60
N ALA A 168 -7.88 -10.88 -4.08
CA ALA A 168 -7.64 -12.13 -4.79
C ALA A 168 -8.93 -12.84 -5.25
N SER A 169 -10.08 -12.54 -4.62
CA SER A 169 -11.37 -13.08 -5.03
C SER A 169 -11.91 -12.48 -6.33
N GLN A 170 -11.37 -11.35 -6.78
CA GLN A 170 -11.79 -10.63 -7.99
C GLN A 170 -11.31 -11.27 -9.31
N GLY A 171 -10.47 -12.31 -9.25
CA GLY A 171 -9.96 -13.00 -10.43
C GLY A 171 -9.32 -12.06 -11.45
N GLN A 172 -9.74 -12.14 -12.73
CA GLN A 172 -9.20 -11.28 -13.80
C GLN A 172 -9.42 -9.77 -13.59
N ASN A 173 -10.41 -9.37 -12.79
CA ASN A 173 -10.60 -7.95 -12.47
C ASN A 173 -9.44 -7.40 -11.64
N GLY A 174 -8.84 -8.20 -10.76
CA GLY A 174 -7.62 -7.83 -10.05
C GLY A 174 -6.46 -7.51 -10.99
N LEU A 175 -6.27 -8.34 -12.04
CA LEU A 175 -5.24 -8.09 -13.05
C LEU A 175 -5.50 -6.79 -13.83
N ARG A 176 -6.77 -6.55 -14.23
CA ARG A 176 -7.15 -5.28 -14.90
C ARG A 176 -6.92 -4.07 -14.00
N GLN A 177 -7.15 -4.20 -12.69
CA GLN A 177 -6.84 -3.14 -11.72
C GLN A 177 -5.32 -2.90 -11.66
N ALA A 178 -4.51 -3.96 -11.61
CA ALA A 178 -3.05 -3.84 -11.63
C ALA A 178 -2.52 -3.11 -12.87
N MET A 179 -3.14 -3.34 -14.04
CA MET A 179 -2.78 -2.64 -15.28
C MET A 179 -3.28 -1.18 -15.32
N ALA A 180 -4.18 -0.80 -14.41
CA ALA A 180 -4.78 0.53 -14.35
C ALA A 180 -4.00 1.50 -13.45
N PHE A 181 -3.25 0.98 -12.46
CA PHE A 181 -2.37 1.69 -11.54
C PHE A 181 -0.92 1.71 -12.01
#